data_1cac87021fd9e904cf3e0cf48e0e98c2
#
_entry.id   1cac87021fd9e904cf3e0cf48e0e98c2
#
_cell.length_a   1.000
_cell.length_b   1.000
_cell.length_c   1.000
_cell.angle_alpha   90.00
_cell.angle_beta   90.00
_cell.angle_gamma   90.00
#
_symmetry.space_group_name_H-M   'P 1'
#
loop_
_entity.id
_entity.type
_entity.pdbx_description
1 polymer ?
#
loop_
_entity_poly.entity_id
_entity_poly.type
_entity_poly.pdbx_seq_one_letter_code
_entity_poly.pdbx_strand_id
1 'polypeptide(L)'
;MAAVRFHELKKNFGSTQVLHGISLDIADGEFMVLVGPSGCGKSTLLRMLAGLEDITAGSIAVDGRVVNDLESKDRDIAMVFQSYALYPHMTVRDNMGFSLKLRKESAKRIDEGVAKAAKILNLESLLERYPRELSGGQRQRVAMGRAIVRDPKVFLFDEPLSNLDAKLRVAMRAEIKALHQRLQTTTVYVTHDQVEAMTMADRIAVMNEGRIEQLGAPLELYDRPANLFVAQFIGSPAMNIFEGVLSNGRVEALGSRWPVSSGAHGADGQAVKYGIRPEHLQLGRDGVPAEVVVVEPMGHETELLVKINDIDLVVVMHGRSAHAPGERIFLAPQAANAHLFDAASGRRI
;
A
#
# COMPACT_ATOMS: atom_id res chain seq x y z
N MET A 1 -20.91 3.96 -11.43
CA MET A 1 -19.92 3.58 -10.40
C MET A 1 -20.28 2.18 -9.98
N ALA A 2 -19.39 1.40 -9.42
CA ALA A 2 -19.69 -0.03 -9.20
C ALA A 2 -18.92 -0.59 -8.00
N ALA A 3 -19.59 -1.29 -7.11
CA ALA A 3 -18.96 -2.10 -6.08
C ALA A 3 -18.27 -3.32 -6.71
N VAL A 4 -17.14 -3.75 -6.12
CA VAL A 4 -16.41 -4.95 -6.51
C VAL A 4 -16.41 -5.94 -5.36
N ARG A 5 -16.70 -7.21 -5.65
CA ARG A 5 -16.66 -8.29 -4.66
C ARG A 5 -15.84 -9.45 -5.16
N PHE A 6 -14.92 -9.90 -4.33
CA PHE A 6 -14.24 -11.20 -4.44
C PHE A 6 -14.82 -12.15 -3.40
N HIS A 7 -15.14 -13.36 -3.82
CA HIS A 7 -15.68 -14.38 -2.91
C HIS A 7 -14.90 -15.67 -3.06
N GLU A 8 -14.20 -16.07 -1.99
CA GLU A 8 -13.39 -17.29 -1.89
C GLU A 8 -12.50 -17.54 -3.12
N LEU A 9 -11.90 -16.44 -3.62
CA LEU A 9 -11.14 -16.46 -4.87
C LEU A 9 -9.84 -17.21 -4.72
N LYS A 10 -9.63 -18.23 -5.55
CA LYS A 10 -8.43 -19.07 -5.58
C LYS A 10 -7.76 -19.00 -6.94
N LYS A 11 -6.42 -19.05 -6.95
CA LYS A 11 -5.63 -19.15 -8.16
C LYS A 11 -4.50 -20.14 -8.00
N ASN A 12 -4.45 -21.06 -8.96
CA ASN A 12 -3.35 -22.00 -9.11
C ASN A 12 -2.65 -21.78 -10.46
N PHE A 13 -1.34 -21.87 -10.48
CA PHE A 13 -0.53 -22.01 -11.68
C PHE A 13 0.11 -23.42 -11.68
N GLY A 14 -0.44 -24.32 -12.48
CA GLY A 14 -0.11 -25.73 -12.38
C GLY A 14 -0.39 -26.29 -10.99
N SER A 15 0.61 -26.82 -10.31
CA SER A 15 0.52 -27.34 -8.94
C SER A 15 0.66 -26.27 -7.84
N THR A 16 1.10 -25.05 -8.18
CA THR A 16 1.38 -24.01 -7.20
C THR A 16 0.14 -23.15 -6.98
N GLN A 17 -0.39 -23.15 -5.74
CA GLN A 17 -1.46 -22.26 -5.34
C GLN A 17 -0.89 -20.89 -4.96
N VAL A 18 -1.37 -19.82 -5.59
CA VAL A 18 -0.92 -18.43 -5.39
C VAL A 18 -1.91 -17.63 -4.58
N LEU A 19 -3.21 -17.90 -4.70
CA LEU A 19 -4.25 -17.26 -3.88
C LEU A 19 -5.08 -18.32 -3.16
N HIS A 20 -5.31 -18.11 -1.87
CA HIS A 20 -5.82 -19.09 -0.92
C HIS A 20 -7.24 -18.81 -0.43
N GLY A 21 -8.15 -18.35 -1.31
CA GLY A 21 -9.53 -18.05 -0.93
C GLY A 21 -9.69 -16.60 -0.46
N ILE A 22 -9.35 -15.65 -1.33
CA ILE A 22 -9.49 -14.21 -1.04
C ILE A 22 -10.98 -13.84 -1.08
N SER A 23 -11.46 -13.28 0.02
CA SER A 23 -12.77 -12.63 0.11
C SER A 23 -12.58 -11.17 0.48
N LEU A 24 -13.06 -10.25 -0.38
CA LEU A 24 -12.89 -8.81 -0.23
C LEU A 24 -14.06 -8.09 -0.89
N ASP A 25 -14.72 -7.22 -0.14
CA ASP A 25 -15.74 -6.30 -0.63
C ASP A 25 -15.14 -4.90 -0.73
N ILE A 26 -15.28 -4.28 -1.90
CA ILE A 26 -14.87 -2.91 -2.21
C ILE A 26 -16.13 -2.12 -2.52
N ALA A 27 -16.36 -1.06 -1.75
CA ALA A 27 -17.55 -0.23 -1.91
C ALA A 27 -17.52 0.58 -3.21
N ASP A 28 -18.68 1.02 -3.64
CA ASP A 28 -18.79 1.96 -4.76
C ASP A 28 -18.06 3.27 -4.45
N GLY A 29 -17.19 3.71 -5.36
CA GLY A 29 -16.38 4.91 -5.22
C GLY A 29 -15.18 4.78 -4.27
N GLU A 30 -14.91 3.62 -3.69
CA GLU A 30 -13.80 3.39 -2.77
C GLU A 30 -12.44 3.33 -3.48
N PHE A 31 -11.41 3.90 -2.85
CA PHE A 31 -10.01 3.72 -3.23
C PHE A 31 -9.38 2.60 -2.39
N MET A 32 -9.39 1.39 -2.92
CA MET A 32 -8.80 0.20 -2.29
C MET A 32 -7.35 0.03 -2.73
N VAL A 33 -6.43 -0.08 -1.77
CA VAL A 33 -5.02 -0.39 -2.05
C VAL A 33 -4.70 -1.81 -1.62
N LEU A 34 -4.07 -2.57 -2.52
CA LEU A 34 -3.48 -3.88 -2.24
C LEU A 34 -1.98 -3.70 -2.04
N VAL A 35 -1.47 -4.02 -0.86
CA VAL A 35 -0.06 -3.86 -0.51
C VAL A 35 0.49 -5.16 0.07
N GLY A 36 1.80 -5.39 -0.08
CA GLY A 36 2.47 -6.59 0.43
C GLY A 36 3.78 -6.88 -0.29
N PRO A 37 4.55 -7.86 0.14
CA PRO A 37 5.81 -8.26 -0.48
C PRO A 37 5.67 -8.67 -1.95
N SER A 38 6.79 -8.66 -2.68
CA SER A 38 6.81 -9.19 -4.03
C SER A 38 6.39 -10.66 -4.05
N GLY A 39 5.57 -11.04 -5.03
CA GLY A 39 5.09 -12.42 -5.18
C GLY A 39 3.91 -12.83 -4.30
N CYS A 40 3.38 -11.98 -3.41
CA CYS A 40 2.24 -12.34 -2.55
C CYS A 40 0.87 -12.40 -3.25
N GLY A 41 0.80 -12.19 -4.58
CA GLY A 41 -0.42 -12.37 -5.37
C GLY A 41 -1.20 -11.10 -5.74
N LYS A 42 -0.73 -9.87 -5.39
CA LYS A 42 -1.43 -8.60 -5.68
C LYS A 42 -1.76 -8.40 -7.16
N SER A 43 -0.74 -8.43 -8.03
CA SER A 43 -0.95 -8.25 -9.48
C SER A 43 -1.75 -9.40 -10.08
N THR A 44 -1.65 -10.62 -9.53
CA THR A 44 -2.49 -11.76 -9.94
C THR A 44 -3.96 -11.47 -9.65
N LEU A 45 -4.28 -11.00 -8.43
CA LEU A 45 -5.64 -10.61 -8.04
C LEU A 45 -6.18 -9.51 -8.95
N LEU A 46 -5.36 -8.48 -9.22
CA LEU A 46 -5.72 -7.37 -10.11
C LEU A 46 -5.99 -7.84 -11.55
N ARG A 47 -5.13 -8.72 -12.08
CA ARG A 47 -5.28 -9.26 -13.45
C ARG A 47 -6.49 -10.16 -13.59
N MET A 48 -6.85 -10.93 -12.56
CA MET A 48 -8.09 -11.70 -12.55
C MET A 48 -9.32 -10.81 -12.56
N LEU A 49 -9.31 -9.69 -11.81
CA LEU A 49 -10.39 -8.69 -11.87
C LEU A 49 -10.48 -8.07 -13.27
N ALA A 50 -9.35 -7.76 -13.90
CA ALA A 50 -9.28 -7.22 -15.26
C ALA A 50 -9.72 -8.22 -16.35
N GLY A 51 -9.84 -9.52 -16.05
CA GLY A 51 -10.09 -10.58 -17.04
C GLY A 51 -8.89 -10.87 -17.93
N LEU A 52 -7.69 -10.61 -17.42
CA LEU A 52 -6.41 -10.93 -18.07
C LEU A 52 -5.80 -12.24 -17.57
N GLU A 53 -6.39 -12.79 -16.52
CA GLU A 53 -5.99 -14.04 -15.89
C GLU A 53 -7.25 -14.77 -15.42
N ASP A 54 -7.33 -16.09 -15.68
CA ASP A 54 -8.46 -16.90 -15.29
C ASP A 54 -8.42 -17.22 -13.78
N ILE A 55 -9.58 -17.35 -13.18
CA ILE A 55 -9.72 -17.81 -11.80
C ILE A 55 -9.71 -19.35 -11.77
N THR A 56 -9.20 -19.94 -10.65
CA THR A 56 -9.27 -21.40 -10.46
C THR A 56 -10.57 -21.80 -9.72
N ALA A 57 -10.98 -20.99 -8.74
CA ALA A 57 -12.24 -21.18 -8.01
C ALA A 57 -12.68 -19.87 -7.36
N GLY A 58 -13.93 -19.81 -6.91
CA GLY A 58 -14.54 -18.61 -6.35
C GLY A 58 -15.23 -17.75 -7.40
N SER A 59 -15.51 -16.50 -7.05
CA SER A 59 -16.18 -15.58 -7.99
C SER A 59 -15.71 -14.14 -7.80
N ILE A 60 -15.81 -13.37 -8.91
CA ILE A 60 -15.62 -11.93 -8.95
C ILE A 60 -16.93 -11.33 -9.45
N ALA A 61 -17.43 -10.34 -8.72
CA ALA A 61 -18.61 -9.58 -9.15
C ALA A 61 -18.28 -8.08 -9.23
N VAL A 62 -18.82 -7.42 -10.27
CA VAL A 62 -18.74 -5.97 -10.48
C VAL A 62 -20.17 -5.48 -10.61
N ASP A 63 -20.58 -4.53 -9.77
CA ASP A 63 -21.95 -4.00 -9.74
C ASP A 63 -23.01 -5.10 -9.59
N GLY A 64 -22.74 -6.07 -8.71
CA GLY A 64 -23.60 -7.23 -8.45
C GLY A 64 -23.60 -8.32 -9.55
N ARG A 65 -22.98 -8.07 -10.70
CA ARG A 65 -22.88 -9.05 -11.80
C ARG A 65 -21.59 -9.85 -11.69
N VAL A 66 -21.68 -11.18 -11.70
CA VAL A 66 -20.52 -12.06 -11.80
C VAL A 66 -19.87 -11.90 -13.16
N VAL A 67 -18.53 -11.68 -13.17
CA VAL A 67 -17.76 -11.37 -14.37
C VAL A 67 -16.72 -12.46 -14.73
N ASN A 68 -16.78 -13.63 -14.07
CA ASN A 68 -15.79 -14.70 -14.27
C ASN A 68 -15.58 -15.04 -15.75
N ASP A 69 -16.69 -15.26 -16.48
CA ASP A 69 -16.69 -15.73 -17.87
C ASP A 69 -16.72 -14.59 -18.91
N LEU A 70 -16.65 -13.33 -18.43
CA LEU A 70 -16.62 -12.18 -19.32
C LEU A 70 -15.18 -11.89 -19.79
N GLU A 71 -15.04 -11.63 -21.10
CA GLU A 71 -13.79 -11.11 -21.63
C GLU A 71 -13.45 -9.73 -21.02
N SER A 72 -12.17 -9.41 -20.93
CA SER A 72 -11.68 -8.14 -20.37
C SER A 72 -12.36 -6.89 -20.95
N LYS A 73 -12.68 -6.92 -22.26
CA LYS A 73 -13.35 -5.79 -22.96
C LYS A 73 -14.77 -5.53 -22.46
N ASP A 74 -15.45 -6.56 -21.92
CA ASP A 74 -16.88 -6.55 -21.54
C ASP A 74 -17.11 -6.33 -20.04
N ARG A 75 -16.01 -6.15 -19.26
CA ARG A 75 -16.07 -5.96 -17.79
C ARG A 75 -16.25 -4.49 -17.37
N ASP A 76 -16.29 -3.53 -18.29
CA ASP A 76 -16.34 -2.08 -18.01
C ASP A 76 -15.23 -1.60 -17.06
N ILE A 77 -14.05 -2.20 -17.17
CA ILE A 77 -12.87 -1.92 -16.35
C ILE A 77 -11.79 -1.27 -17.23
N ALA A 78 -11.06 -0.31 -16.68
CA ALA A 78 -9.87 0.22 -17.31
C ALA A 78 -8.64 -0.01 -16.42
N MET A 79 -7.53 -0.43 -17.04
CA MET A 79 -6.28 -0.74 -16.34
C MET A 79 -5.13 0.13 -16.81
N VAL A 80 -4.39 0.68 -15.85
CA VAL A 80 -3.11 1.36 -16.05
C VAL A 80 -2.00 0.40 -15.62
N PHE A 81 -1.13 0.03 -16.55
CA PHE A 81 -0.03 -0.91 -16.35
C PHE A 81 1.23 -0.20 -15.85
N GLN A 82 2.07 -0.92 -15.16
CA GLN A 82 3.39 -0.47 -14.69
C GLN A 82 4.27 0.10 -15.81
N SER A 83 4.22 -0.48 -17.02
CA SER A 83 4.98 -0.02 -18.20
C SER A 83 4.28 1.08 -18.99
N TYR A 84 3.14 1.61 -18.50
CA TYR A 84 2.24 2.55 -19.19
C TYR A 84 1.60 1.99 -20.48
N ALA A 85 2.20 1.02 -21.13
CA ALA A 85 1.75 0.32 -22.33
C ALA A 85 1.28 1.27 -23.47
N LEU A 86 1.99 2.40 -23.68
CA LEU A 86 1.67 3.35 -24.75
C LEU A 86 2.13 2.81 -26.10
N TYR A 87 1.33 3.08 -27.12
CA TYR A 87 1.68 2.77 -28.52
C TYR A 87 2.71 3.80 -29.03
N PRO A 88 3.98 3.43 -29.26
CA PRO A 88 5.06 4.39 -29.53
C PRO A 88 4.94 5.12 -30.88
N HIS A 89 4.20 4.53 -31.81
CA HIS A 89 3.95 5.05 -33.16
C HIS A 89 2.69 5.92 -33.27
N MET A 90 1.96 6.10 -32.18
CA MET A 90 0.75 6.94 -32.10
C MET A 90 1.03 8.21 -31.31
N THR A 91 0.35 9.30 -31.70
CA THR A 91 0.34 10.54 -30.90
C THR A 91 -0.34 10.34 -29.55
N VAL A 92 -0.25 11.32 -28.65
CA VAL A 92 -1.01 11.34 -27.38
C VAL A 92 -2.51 11.26 -27.68
N ARG A 93 -3.02 12.05 -28.62
CA ARG A 93 -4.43 12.03 -29.06
C ARG A 93 -4.86 10.64 -29.48
N ASP A 94 -4.09 10.01 -30.38
CA ASP A 94 -4.40 8.68 -30.89
C ASP A 94 -4.32 7.60 -29.81
N ASN A 95 -3.32 7.67 -28.91
CA ASN A 95 -3.21 6.78 -27.76
C ASN A 95 -4.45 6.87 -26.89
N MET A 96 -4.90 8.08 -26.54
CA MET A 96 -6.08 8.28 -25.68
C MET A 96 -7.36 7.83 -26.37
N GLY A 97 -7.55 8.15 -27.65
CA GLY A 97 -8.76 7.82 -28.42
C GLY A 97 -8.84 6.37 -28.90
N PHE A 98 -7.75 5.60 -28.81
CA PHE A 98 -7.64 4.29 -29.45
C PHE A 98 -8.74 3.29 -29.05
N SER A 99 -9.08 3.24 -27.77
CA SER A 99 -10.12 2.33 -27.25
C SER A 99 -11.51 2.65 -27.80
N LEU A 100 -11.87 3.93 -27.98
CA LEU A 100 -13.12 4.35 -28.59
C LEU A 100 -13.13 4.07 -30.09
N LYS A 101 -11.98 4.24 -30.77
CA LYS A 101 -11.81 3.88 -32.18
C LYS A 101 -12.04 2.39 -32.42
N LEU A 102 -11.53 1.51 -31.55
CA LEU A 102 -11.78 0.06 -31.62
C LEU A 102 -13.26 -0.29 -31.40
N ARG A 103 -13.97 0.47 -30.57
CA ARG A 103 -15.42 0.32 -30.37
C ARG A 103 -16.24 0.91 -31.49
N LYS A 104 -15.60 1.45 -32.55
CA LYS A 104 -16.24 2.09 -33.72
C LYS A 104 -17.11 3.29 -33.36
N GLU A 105 -16.75 4.00 -32.29
CA GLU A 105 -17.40 5.26 -31.91
C GLU A 105 -17.23 6.33 -33.00
N SER A 106 -18.13 7.31 -33.03
CA SER A 106 -18.04 8.42 -33.96
C SER A 106 -16.80 9.30 -33.70
N ALA A 107 -16.23 9.92 -34.75
CA ALA A 107 -15.10 10.84 -34.61
C ALA A 107 -15.40 11.96 -33.59
N LYS A 108 -16.61 12.52 -33.64
CA LYS A 108 -17.07 13.52 -32.66
C LYS A 108 -16.99 13.02 -31.20
N ARG A 109 -17.46 11.80 -30.94
CA ARG A 109 -17.40 11.20 -29.58
C ARG A 109 -15.97 10.97 -29.13
N ILE A 110 -15.07 10.55 -30.04
CA ILE A 110 -13.65 10.35 -29.76
C ILE A 110 -13.00 11.70 -29.39
N ASP A 111 -13.20 12.74 -30.20
CA ASP A 111 -12.62 14.06 -29.97
C ASP A 111 -13.12 14.70 -28.67
N GLU A 112 -14.42 14.62 -28.37
CA GLU A 112 -14.99 15.09 -27.12
C GLU A 112 -14.41 14.36 -25.92
N GLY A 113 -14.30 13.03 -25.98
CA GLY A 113 -13.72 12.20 -24.91
C GLY A 113 -12.26 12.52 -24.68
N VAL A 114 -11.46 12.61 -25.74
CA VAL A 114 -10.04 12.97 -25.66
C VAL A 114 -9.85 14.38 -25.09
N ALA A 115 -10.62 15.36 -25.58
CA ALA A 115 -10.54 16.74 -25.08
C ALA A 115 -10.88 16.83 -23.58
N LYS A 116 -11.96 16.15 -23.14
CA LYS A 116 -12.34 16.07 -21.73
C LYS A 116 -11.22 15.48 -20.87
N ALA A 117 -10.66 14.34 -21.26
CA ALA A 117 -9.60 13.67 -20.54
C ALA A 117 -8.28 14.48 -20.56
N ALA A 118 -7.93 15.08 -21.69
CA ALA A 118 -6.76 15.95 -21.81
C ALA A 118 -6.84 17.15 -20.87
N LYS A 119 -8.01 17.79 -20.77
CA LYS A 119 -8.25 18.91 -19.85
C LYS A 119 -8.13 18.48 -18.37
N ILE A 120 -8.65 17.30 -18.01
CA ILE A 120 -8.54 16.75 -16.65
C ILE A 120 -7.08 16.55 -16.24
N LEU A 121 -6.22 16.15 -17.20
CA LEU A 121 -4.83 15.72 -16.97
C LEU A 121 -3.79 16.76 -17.40
N ASN A 122 -4.22 17.97 -17.82
CA ASN A 122 -3.36 19.03 -18.34
C ASN A 122 -2.45 18.54 -19.51
N LEU A 123 -3.05 17.88 -20.49
CA LEU A 123 -2.37 17.29 -21.66
C LEU A 123 -2.69 18.02 -22.97
N GLU A 124 -3.50 19.10 -22.97
CA GLU A 124 -4.01 19.76 -24.17
C GLU A 124 -2.87 20.18 -25.13
N SER A 125 -1.79 20.74 -24.58
CA SER A 125 -0.62 21.19 -25.39
C SER A 125 0.26 20.05 -25.87
N LEU A 126 0.00 18.80 -25.45
CA LEU A 126 0.81 17.63 -25.73
C LEU A 126 0.13 16.65 -26.70
N LEU A 127 -1.11 16.91 -27.12
CA LEU A 127 -1.95 15.97 -27.87
C LEU A 127 -1.30 15.48 -29.18
N GLU A 128 -0.52 16.32 -29.85
CA GLU A 128 0.14 15.99 -31.12
C GLU A 128 1.54 15.37 -30.96
N ARG A 129 2.05 15.24 -29.71
CA ARG A 129 3.36 14.63 -29.42
C ARG A 129 3.29 13.11 -29.42
N TYR A 130 4.45 12.49 -29.65
CA TYR A 130 4.65 11.05 -29.52
C TYR A 130 5.19 10.69 -28.12
N PRO A 131 5.01 9.45 -27.64
CA PRO A 131 5.48 9.01 -26.31
C PRO A 131 6.97 9.26 -26.05
N ARG A 132 7.82 9.16 -27.08
CA ARG A 132 9.27 9.42 -26.97
C ARG A 132 9.61 10.89 -26.63
N GLU A 133 8.70 11.81 -26.89
CA GLU A 133 8.86 13.24 -26.65
C GLU A 133 8.34 13.69 -25.28
N LEU A 134 7.89 12.73 -24.46
CA LEU A 134 7.25 12.96 -23.17
C LEU A 134 8.18 12.55 -22.02
N SER A 135 8.08 13.28 -20.89
CA SER A 135 8.65 12.85 -19.62
C SER A 135 7.93 11.63 -19.04
N GLY A 136 8.52 10.98 -18.02
CA GLY A 136 7.88 9.83 -17.35
C GLY A 136 6.49 10.15 -16.82
N GLY A 137 6.32 11.26 -16.10
CA GLY A 137 5.02 11.70 -15.58
C GLY A 137 4.02 12.06 -16.69
N GLN A 138 4.48 12.65 -17.80
CA GLN A 138 3.60 12.90 -18.95
C GLN A 138 3.13 11.61 -19.59
N ARG A 139 4.00 10.61 -19.77
CA ARG A 139 3.61 9.27 -20.25
C ARG A 139 2.59 8.61 -19.34
N GLN A 140 2.77 8.74 -18.02
CA GLN A 140 1.81 8.21 -17.05
C GLN A 140 0.44 8.89 -17.19
N ARG A 141 0.39 10.23 -17.27
CA ARG A 141 -0.88 10.95 -17.52
C ARG A 141 -1.56 10.49 -18.81
N VAL A 142 -0.80 10.25 -19.88
CA VAL A 142 -1.37 9.71 -21.12
C VAL A 142 -1.97 8.31 -20.89
N ALA A 143 -1.30 7.43 -20.13
CA ALA A 143 -1.84 6.12 -19.78
C ALA A 143 -3.14 6.23 -18.95
N MET A 144 -3.19 7.16 -18.00
CA MET A 144 -4.41 7.49 -17.26
C MET A 144 -5.50 8.06 -18.19
N GLY A 145 -5.14 8.92 -19.14
CA GLY A 145 -6.06 9.47 -20.15
C GLY A 145 -6.72 8.39 -21.00
N ARG A 146 -5.95 7.38 -21.42
CA ARG A 146 -6.49 6.20 -22.13
C ARG A 146 -7.55 5.46 -21.32
N ALA A 147 -7.37 5.39 -19.98
CA ALA A 147 -8.31 4.76 -19.09
C ALA A 147 -9.57 5.63 -18.88
N ILE A 148 -9.39 6.94 -18.65
CA ILE A 148 -10.48 7.90 -18.40
C ILE A 148 -11.43 8.03 -19.60
N VAL A 149 -10.89 8.08 -20.81
CA VAL A 149 -11.70 8.24 -22.06
C VAL A 149 -12.74 7.13 -22.23
N ARG A 150 -12.51 5.95 -21.63
CA ARG A 150 -13.44 4.81 -21.64
C ARG A 150 -14.65 5.00 -20.71
N ASP A 151 -14.58 5.94 -19.77
CA ASP A 151 -15.58 6.14 -18.71
C ASP A 151 -15.91 4.84 -17.97
N PRO A 152 -14.89 4.16 -17.40
CA PRO A 152 -15.06 2.83 -16.83
C PRO A 152 -15.77 2.86 -15.49
N LYS A 153 -16.41 1.74 -15.11
CA LYS A 153 -16.99 1.56 -13.78
C LYS A 153 -15.94 1.35 -12.69
N VAL A 154 -14.78 0.76 -13.04
CA VAL A 154 -13.68 0.47 -12.10
C VAL A 154 -12.34 0.82 -12.74
N PHE A 155 -11.48 1.53 -12.00
CA PHE A 155 -10.08 1.77 -12.36
C PHE A 155 -9.17 0.78 -11.67
N LEU A 156 -8.23 0.22 -12.42
CA LEU A 156 -7.17 -0.65 -11.90
C LEU A 156 -5.80 -0.03 -12.17
N PHE A 157 -4.94 -0.03 -11.15
CA PHE A 157 -3.57 0.44 -11.25
C PHE A 157 -2.60 -0.64 -10.79
N ASP A 158 -1.73 -1.14 -11.69
CA ASP A 158 -0.70 -2.14 -11.38
C ASP A 158 0.66 -1.44 -11.25
N GLU A 159 1.03 -1.06 -10.03
CA GLU A 159 2.27 -0.36 -9.66
C GLU A 159 2.61 0.85 -10.57
N PRO A 160 1.69 1.80 -10.76
CA PRO A 160 1.85 2.82 -11.81
C PRO A 160 2.98 3.82 -11.54
N LEU A 161 3.47 3.94 -10.29
CA LEU A 161 4.48 4.92 -9.89
C LEU A 161 5.89 4.33 -9.74
N SER A 162 6.06 3.00 -9.87
CA SER A 162 7.32 2.30 -9.60
C SER A 162 8.49 2.76 -10.48
N ASN A 163 8.22 3.20 -11.71
CA ASN A 163 9.23 3.63 -12.68
C ASN A 163 9.54 5.14 -12.64
N LEU A 164 9.08 5.86 -11.59
CA LEU A 164 9.29 7.30 -11.45
C LEU A 164 10.34 7.61 -10.37
N ASP A 165 11.06 8.72 -10.55
CA ASP A 165 11.91 9.28 -9.51
C ASP A 165 11.10 9.75 -8.29
N ALA A 166 11.76 9.92 -7.14
CA ALA A 166 11.10 10.24 -5.88
C ALA A 166 10.28 11.53 -5.93
N LYS A 167 10.80 12.61 -6.56
CA LYS A 167 10.10 13.89 -6.65
C LYS A 167 8.84 13.79 -7.51
N LEU A 168 8.94 13.11 -8.65
CA LEU A 168 7.83 12.92 -9.55
C LEU A 168 6.78 11.98 -8.94
N ARG A 169 7.20 10.95 -8.18
CA ARG A 169 6.30 10.05 -7.47
C ARG A 169 5.41 10.81 -6.47
N VAL A 170 5.98 11.74 -5.68
CA VAL A 170 5.21 12.59 -4.75
C VAL A 170 4.15 13.41 -5.50
N ALA A 171 4.53 14.07 -6.60
CA ALA A 171 3.58 14.86 -7.40
C ALA A 171 2.46 14.00 -7.99
N MET A 172 2.80 12.83 -8.53
CA MET A 172 1.84 11.93 -9.17
C MET A 172 0.89 11.26 -8.18
N ARG A 173 1.32 10.96 -6.95
CA ARG A 173 0.40 10.50 -5.87
C ARG A 173 -0.70 11.51 -5.60
N ALA A 174 -0.32 12.78 -5.39
CA ALA A 174 -1.28 13.86 -5.17
C ALA A 174 -2.26 14.00 -6.36
N GLU A 175 -1.75 13.86 -7.59
CA GLU A 175 -2.56 13.95 -8.80
C GLU A 175 -3.55 12.79 -8.93
N ILE A 176 -3.13 11.55 -8.66
CA ILE A 176 -4.01 10.37 -8.67
C ILE A 176 -5.10 10.51 -7.60
N LYS A 177 -4.74 10.93 -6.37
CA LYS A 177 -5.74 11.15 -5.30
C LYS A 177 -6.74 12.23 -5.69
N ALA A 178 -6.28 13.37 -6.23
CA ALA A 178 -7.15 14.44 -6.71
C ALA A 178 -8.04 13.99 -7.89
N LEU A 179 -7.52 13.14 -8.77
CA LEU A 179 -8.29 12.55 -9.87
C LEU A 179 -9.41 11.66 -9.33
N HIS A 180 -9.10 10.77 -8.40
CA HIS A 180 -10.10 9.90 -7.75
C HIS A 180 -11.20 10.72 -7.07
N GLN A 181 -10.83 11.77 -6.31
CA GLN A 181 -11.80 12.66 -5.65
C GLN A 181 -12.75 13.36 -6.64
N ARG A 182 -12.29 13.65 -7.87
CA ARG A 182 -13.13 14.25 -8.91
C ARG A 182 -14.02 13.25 -9.64
N LEU A 183 -13.50 12.05 -9.88
CA LEU A 183 -14.22 11.03 -10.67
C LEU A 183 -15.11 10.15 -9.79
N GLN A 184 -14.76 9.98 -8.52
CA GLN A 184 -15.47 9.12 -7.56
C GLN A 184 -15.62 7.66 -8.04
N THR A 185 -14.78 7.24 -8.98
CA THR A 185 -14.84 5.90 -9.58
C THR A 185 -14.11 4.90 -8.69
N THR A 186 -14.72 3.74 -8.44
CA THR A 186 -14.11 2.65 -7.69
C THR A 186 -12.73 2.32 -8.24
N THR A 187 -11.74 2.31 -7.35
CA THR A 187 -10.33 2.17 -7.74
C THR A 187 -9.67 1.04 -6.96
N VAL A 188 -8.99 0.14 -7.67
CA VAL A 188 -8.12 -0.87 -7.07
C VAL A 188 -6.68 -0.59 -7.50
N TYR A 189 -5.85 -0.31 -6.52
CA TYR A 189 -4.47 0.13 -6.71
C TYR A 189 -3.50 -0.87 -6.09
N VAL A 190 -2.55 -1.36 -6.86
CA VAL A 190 -1.48 -2.25 -6.38
C VAL A 190 -0.21 -1.44 -6.21
N THR A 191 0.45 -1.60 -5.07
CA THR A 191 1.76 -1.03 -4.80
C THR A 191 2.56 -1.89 -3.83
N HIS A 192 3.87 -1.71 -3.82
CA HIS A 192 4.77 -2.16 -2.76
C HIS A 192 5.25 -0.99 -1.87
N ASP A 193 4.89 0.25 -2.23
CA ASP A 193 5.25 1.46 -1.48
C ASP A 193 4.19 1.74 -0.40
N GLN A 194 4.63 1.70 0.86
CA GLN A 194 3.76 1.94 2.01
C GLN A 194 3.24 3.37 2.06
N VAL A 195 4.06 4.36 1.62
CA VAL A 195 3.65 5.77 1.64
C VAL A 195 2.53 6.00 0.63
N GLU A 196 2.56 5.31 -0.52
CA GLU A 196 1.45 5.33 -1.47
C GLU A 196 0.17 4.78 -0.84
N ALA A 197 0.27 3.60 -0.21
CA ALA A 197 -0.86 2.96 0.45
C ALA A 197 -1.44 3.86 1.55
N MET A 198 -0.60 4.34 2.47
CA MET A 198 -1.03 5.15 3.62
C MET A 198 -1.65 6.50 3.23
N THR A 199 -1.20 7.11 2.11
CA THR A 199 -1.64 8.47 1.74
C THR A 199 -2.82 8.51 0.78
N MET A 200 -3.01 7.45 -0.04
CA MET A 200 -4.04 7.45 -1.07
C MET A 200 -5.28 6.64 -0.72
N ALA A 201 -5.13 5.56 0.05
CA ALA A 201 -6.20 4.60 0.29
C ALA A 201 -7.33 5.16 1.17
N ASP A 202 -8.55 4.72 0.90
CA ASP A 202 -9.64 4.73 1.88
C ASP A 202 -9.53 3.48 2.76
N ARG A 203 -9.22 2.31 2.16
CA ARG A 203 -8.84 1.08 2.87
C ARG A 203 -7.67 0.40 2.20
N ILE A 204 -6.89 -0.31 3.00
CA ILE A 204 -5.73 -1.09 2.57
C ILE A 204 -6.00 -2.56 2.89
N ALA A 205 -5.77 -3.43 1.91
CA ALA A 205 -5.64 -4.87 2.12
C ALA A 205 -4.16 -5.24 2.14
N VAL A 206 -3.64 -5.60 3.30
CA VAL A 206 -2.27 -6.09 3.48
C VAL A 206 -2.25 -7.57 3.11
N MET A 207 -1.53 -7.92 2.05
CA MET A 207 -1.45 -9.27 1.53
C MET A 207 -0.10 -9.92 1.85
N ASN A 208 -0.15 -11.18 2.23
CA ASN A 208 1.02 -12.02 2.42
C ASN A 208 0.69 -13.46 1.99
N GLU A 209 1.61 -14.11 1.26
CA GLU A 209 1.48 -15.51 0.84
C GLU A 209 0.09 -15.87 0.31
N GLY A 210 -0.48 -15.04 -0.55
CA GLY A 210 -1.78 -15.27 -1.18
C GLY A 210 -3.00 -15.13 -0.25
N ARG A 211 -2.85 -14.50 0.91
CA ARG A 211 -3.91 -14.22 1.90
C ARG A 211 -3.98 -12.75 2.23
N ILE A 212 -5.11 -12.29 2.75
CA ILE A 212 -5.24 -10.97 3.37
C ILE A 212 -4.96 -11.13 4.87
N GLU A 213 -3.89 -10.50 5.34
CA GLU A 213 -3.49 -10.49 6.75
C GLU A 213 -4.34 -9.53 7.58
N GLN A 214 -4.59 -8.35 7.02
CA GLN A 214 -5.46 -7.35 7.63
C GLN A 214 -6.07 -6.45 6.54
N LEU A 215 -7.29 -5.99 6.78
CA LEU A 215 -8.03 -5.06 5.95
C LEU A 215 -8.56 -3.95 6.86
N GLY A 216 -8.32 -2.69 6.52
CA GLY A 216 -8.79 -1.55 7.32
C GLY A 216 -8.34 -0.20 6.77
N ALA A 217 -8.72 0.87 7.46
CA ALA A 217 -8.24 2.22 7.16
C ALA A 217 -6.72 2.33 7.42
N PRO A 218 -5.99 3.20 6.68
CA PRO A 218 -4.53 3.31 6.83
C PRO A 218 -4.05 3.45 8.28
N LEU A 219 -4.60 4.40 9.04
CA LEU A 219 -4.20 4.62 10.43
C LEU A 219 -4.61 3.47 11.36
N GLU A 220 -5.68 2.75 11.06
CA GLU A 220 -6.07 1.56 11.83
C GLU A 220 -5.00 0.45 11.71
N LEU A 221 -4.46 0.22 10.51
CA LEU A 221 -3.39 -0.76 10.29
C LEU A 221 -2.09 -0.34 11.02
N TYR A 222 -1.81 0.95 11.05
CA TYR A 222 -0.64 1.51 11.71
C TYR A 222 -0.75 1.43 13.24
N ASP A 223 -1.89 1.88 13.81
CA ASP A 223 -2.11 1.98 15.25
C ASP A 223 -2.52 0.64 15.88
N ARG A 224 -3.14 -0.25 15.09
CA ARG A 224 -3.69 -1.52 15.60
C ARG A 224 -3.38 -2.69 14.65
N PRO A 225 -2.09 -3.00 14.40
CA PRO A 225 -1.73 -4.13 13.57
C PRO A 225 -2.26 -5.44 14.19
N ALA A 226 -2.89 -6.28 13.37
CA ALA A 226 -3.52 -7.52 13.83
C ALA A 226 -2.50 -8.62 14.21
N ASN A 227 -1.30 -8.55 13.62
CA ASN A 227 -0.24 -9.53 13.84
C ASN A 227 1.14 -8.90 13.60
N LEU A 228 2.18 -9.68 13.87
CA LEU A 228 3.58 -9.29 13.72
C LEU A 228 3.92 -8.89 12.28
N PHE A 229 3.37 -9.61 11.30
CA PHE A 229 3.63 -9.30 9.90
C PHE A 229 3.17 -7.88 9.56
N VAL A 230 1.92 -7.54 9.87
CA VAL A 230 1.38 -6.19 9.61
C VAL A 230 2.15 -5.12 10.40
N ALA A 231 2.49 -5.40 11.67
CA ALA A 231 3.24 -4.48 12.53
C ALA A 231 4.60 -4.10 11.94
N GLN A 232 5.30 -5.07 11.36
CA GLN A 232 6.62 -4.87 10.76
C GLN A 232 6.54 -4.39 9.30
N PHE A 233 5.46 -4.75 8.59
CA PHE A 233 5.30 -4.36 7.19
C PHE A 233 4.78 -2.93 7.05
N ILE A 234 3.91 -2.45 7.95
CA ILE A 234 3.33 -1.10 7.92
C ILE A 234 4.13 -0.16 8.82
N GLY A 235 4.72 0.86 8.24
CA GLY A 235 5.56 1.87 8.92
C GLY A 235 7.01 1.82 8.46
N SER A 236 7.63 2.98 8.32
CA SER A 236 9.04 3.15 7.97
C SER A 236 9.63 4.24 8.89
N PRO A 237 10.58 3.89 9.75
CA PRO A 237 11.13 2.54 9.99
C PRO A 237 10.09 1.55 10.55
N ALA A 238 10.43 0.24 10.45
CA ALA A 238 9.56 -0.82 10.96
C ALA A 238 9.42 -0.77 12.49
N MET A 239 8.34 -1.35 13.02
CA MET A 239 8.15 -1.49 14.46
C MET A 239 9.28 -2.30 15.10
N ASN A 240 9.86 -1.80 16.19
CA ASN A 240 10.79 -2.58 17.02
C ASN A 240 10.04 -3.75 17.65
N ILE A 241 10.54 -4.97 17.45
CA ILE A 241 9.95 -6.20 18.01
C ILE A 241 11.03 -6.99 18.74
N PHE A 242 10.76 -7.38 19.98
CA PHE A 242 11.65 -8.24 20.76
C PHE A 242 10.85 -9.16 21.69
N GLU A 243 11.48 -10.25 22.10
CA GLU A 243 10.86 -11.27 22.94
C GLU A 243 10.89 -10.86 24.42
N GLY A 244 9.87 -11.27 25.17
CA GLY A 244 9.77 -11.04 26.60
C GLY A 244 8.73 -11.93 27.27
N VAL A 245 8.59 -11.77 28.58
CA VAL A 245 7.61 -12.48 29.40
C VAL A 245 6.72 -11.47 30.08
N LEU A 246 5.42 -11.63 30.00
CA LEU A 246 4.45 -10.79 30.69
C LEU A 246 4.48 -11.14 32.19
N SER A 247 4.70 -10.14 33.05
CA SER A 247 4.81 -10.30 34.51
C SER A 247 4.28 -9.05 35.20
N ASN A 248 3.28 -9.22 36.07
CA ASN A 248 2.69 -8.13 36.86
C ASN A 248 2.31 -6.87 36.01
N GLY A 249 1.69 -7.08 34.86
CA GLY A 249 1.26 -5.99 33.98
C GLY A 249 2.40 -5.22 33.28
N ARG A 250 3.59 -5.83 33.18
CA ARG A 250 4.76 -5.33 32.45
C ARG A 250 5.40 -6.48 31.65
N VAL A 251 6.21 -6.17 30.67
CA VAL A 251 7.00 -7.17 29.97
C VAL A 251 8.44 -7.15 30.51
N GLU A 252 8.91 -8.27 30.99
CA GLU A 252 10.31 -8.47 31.34
C GLU A 252 11.07 -8.90 30.09
N ALA A 253 11.91 -8.00 29.57
CA ALA A 253 12.67 -8.19 28.34
C ALA A 253 13.97 -7.37 28.36
N LEU A 254 15.02 -7.85 27.69
CA LEU A 254 16.29 -7.15 27.51
C LEU A 254 16.93 -6.68 28.84
N GLY A 255 16.70 -7.41 29.95
CA GLY A 255 17.20 -7.06 31.27
C GLY A 255 16.45 -5.89 31.93
N SER A 256 15.32 -5.47 31.40
CA SER A 256 14.53 -4.34 31.91
C SER A 256 13.04 -4.66 31.94
N ARG A 257 12.25 -3.77 32.59
CA ARG A 257 10.79 -3.87 32.64
C ARG A 257 10.16 -2.85 31.68
N TRP A 258 9.44 -3.34 30.67
CA TRP A 258 8.79 -2.54 29.66
C TRP A 258 7.32 -2.34 30.02
N PRO A 259 6.81 -1.10 29.95
CA PRO A 259 5.41 -0.82 30.24
C PRO A 259 4.52 -1.37 29.11
N VAL A 260 3.31 -1.76 29.45
CA VAL A 260 2.29 -2.21 28.47
C VAL A 260 1.11 -1.24 28.43
N SER A 261 0.37 -1.22 27.31
CA SER A 261 -0.86 -0.45 27.23
C SER A 261 -1.94 -1.04 28.15
N SER A 262 -2.84 -0.20 28.64
CA SER A 262 -3.95 -0.62 29.53
C SER A 262 -4.94 -1.59 28.87
N GLY A 263 -4.91 -1.74 27.56
CA GLY A 263 -5.76 -2.66 26.79
C GLY A 263 -5.06 -3.97 26.39
N ALA A 264 -3.81 -4.19 26.80
CA ALA A 264 -3.11 -5.43 26.52
C ALA A 264 -3.60 -6.55 27.45
N HIS A 265 -3.91 -7.71 26.87
CA HIS A 265 -4.43 -8.87 27.58
C HIS A 265 -3.43 -10.03 27.46
N GLY A 266 -3.13 -10.69 28.58
CA GLY A 266 -2.27 -11.86 28.62
C GLY A 266 -2.16 -12.39 30.04
N ALA A 267 -1.76 -13.66 30.18
CA ALA A 267 -1.55 -14.29 31.50
C ALA A 267 -0.14 -13.98 32.01
N ASP A 268 0.01 -13.84 33.31
CA ASP A 268 1.34 -13.76 33.94
C ASP A 268 2.16 -15.02 33.61
N GLY A 269 3.40 -14.81 33.19
CA GLY A 269 4.29 -15.86 32.73
C GLY A 269 4.15 -16.18 31.23
N GLN A 270 3.22 -15.53 30.49
CA GLN A 270 3.07 -15.77 29.08
C GLN A 270 4.27 -15.20 28.29
N ALA A 271 4.81 -16.04 27.39
CA ALA A 271 5.80 -15.58 26.40
C ALA A 271 5.11 -14.67 25.37
N VAL A 272 5.65 -13.49 25.19
CA VAL A 272 5.10 -12.45 24.29
C VAL A 272 6.21 -11.85 23.43
N LYS A 273 5.82 -11.25 22.32
CA LYS A 273 6.67 -10.31 21.57
C LYS A 273 6.16 -8.90 21.84
N TYR A 274 7.04 -8.08 22.37
CA TYR A 274 6.78 -6.66 22.63
C TYR A 274 7.05 -5.87 21.36
N GLY A 275 6.10 -5.03 20.96
CA GLY A 275 6.21 -4.16 19.80
C GLY A 275 6.10 -2.69 20.21
N ILE A 276 7.01 -1.86 19.68
CA ILE A 276 6.93 -0.41 19.85
C ILE A 276 7.48 0.29 18.61
N ARG A 277 6.75 1.31 18.14
CA ARG A 277 7.20 2.09 16.99
C ARG A 277 8.40 2.96 17.36
N PRO A 278 9.33 3.19 16.41
CA PRO A 278 10.53 4.00 16.64
C PRO A 278 10.28 5.39 17.24
N GLU A 279 9.23 6.09 16.79
CA GLU A 279 8.84 7.41 17.28
C GLU A 279 8.19 7.40 18.69
N HIS A 280 7.79 6.22 19.18
CA HIS A 280 7.23 6.03 20.51
C HIS A 280 8.27 5.58 21.56
N LEU A 281 9.53 5.41 21.14
CA LEU A 281 10.69 5.29 22.02
C LEU A 281 11.30 6.67 22.20
N GLN A 282 10.98 7.32 23.32
CA GLN A 282 11.53 8.63 23.64
C GLN A 282 12.86 8.49 24.38
N LEU A 283 13.71 9.50 24.28
CA LEU A 283 14.90 9.62 25.15
C LEU A 283 14.50 10.27 26.46
N GLY A 284 14.96 9.69 27.56
CA GLY A 284 14.67 10.13 28.92
C GLY A 284 15.94 10.39 29.73
N ARG A 285 15.75 10.89 30.96
CA ARG A 285 16.84 11.00 31.95
C ARG A 285 17.03 9.68 32.68
N ASP A 286 16.01 8.85 32.69
CA ASP A 286 15.92 7.52 33.29
C ASP A 286 15.10 6.62 32.35
N GLY A 287 15.18 5.32 32.52
CA GLY A 287 14.49 4.34 31.67
C GLY A 287 15.36 3.13 31.37
N VAL A 288 15.16 2.55 30.18
CA VAL A 288 15.93 1.39 29.74
C VAL A 288 17.26 1.85 29.15
N PRO A 289 18.40 1.42 29.73
CA PRO A 289 19.73 1.84 29.25
C PRO A 289 20.01 1.23 27.87
N ALA A 290 20.50 2.04 26.95
CA ALA A 290 20.90 1.65 25.61
C ALA A 290 22.19 2.38 25.18
N GLU A 291 22.89 1.84 24.20
CA GLU A 291 24.06 2.45 23.60
C GLU A 291 23.73 2.88 22.16
N VAL A 292 24.09 4.10 21.80
CA VAL A 292 23.96 4.60 20.42
C VAL A 292 25.00 3.92 19.53
N VAL A 293 24.53 3.26 18.46
CA VAL A 293 25.41 2.60 17.47
C VAL A 293 25.62 3.47 16.25
N VAL A 294 24.50 4.02 15.71
CA VAL A 294 24.54 4.88 14.51
C VAL A 294 23.60 6.07 14.71
N VAL A 295 23.97 7.21 14.17
CA VAL A 295 23.13 8.42 14.11
C VAL A 295 22.94 8.82 12.66
N GLU A 296 21.70 8.84 12.19
CA GLU A 296 21.31 9.16 10.82
C GLU A 296 20.43 10.42 10.76
N PRO A 297 21.02 11.60 10.54
CA PRO A 297 20.26 12.84 10.46
C PRO A 297 19.57 12.96 9.09
N MET A 298 18.23 12.88 9.07
CA MET A 298 17.39 13.00 7.88
C MET A 298 16.96 14.44 7.56
N GLY A 299 17.44 15.41 8.37
CA GLY A 299 17.13 16.83 8.22
C GLY A 299 16.00 17.31 9.14
N HIS A 300 14.79 16.86 8.97
CA HIS A 300 13.64 17.17 9.84
C HIS A 300 13.51 16.22 11.02
N GLU A 301 14.14 15.07 10.95
CA GLU A 301 14.24 14.05 12.00
C GLU A 301 15.61 13.41 12.03
N THR A 302 15.91 12.69 13.09
CA THR A 302 17.13 11.90 13.26
C THR A 302 16.72 10.48 13.66
N GLU A 303 17.23 9.48 12.93
CA GLU A 303 17.13 8.09 13.30
C GLU A 303 18.37 7.68 14.12
N LEU A 304 18.14 7.03 15.26
CA LEU A 304 19.20 6.44 16.07
C LEU A 304 19.04 4.91 16.01
N LEU A 305 20.08 4.22 15.55
CA LEU A 305 20.23 2.81 15.81
C LEU A 305 20.88 2.67 17.18
N VAL A 306 20.18 2.03 18.11
CA VAL A 306 20.63 1.81 19.48
C VAL A 306 20.67 0.34 19.82
N LYS A 307 21.54 -0.06 20.71
CA LYS A 307 21.70 -1.44 21.14
C LYS A 307 21.39 -1.60 22.62
N ILE A 308 20.63 -2.64 22.94
CA ILE A 308 20.40 -3.12 24.30
C ILE A 308 20.83 -4.59 24.33
N ASN A 309 21.88 -4.91 25.07
CA ASN A 309 22.57 -6.21 25.00
C ASN A 309 22.94 -6.50 23.52
N ASP A 310 22.39 -7.55 22.91
CA ASP A 310 22.67 -7.93 21.53
C ASP A 310 21.53 -7.59 20.56
N ILE A 311 20.52 -6.82 21.00
CA ILE A 311 19.36 -6.46 20.20
C ILE A 311 19.45 -5.01 19.74
N ASP A 312 19.33 -4.81 18.43
CA ASP A 312 19.27 -3.50 17.80
C ASP A 312 17.83 -2.98 17.78
N LEU A 313 17.65 -1.72 18.18
CA LEU A 313 16.39 -0.99 18.13
C LEU A 313 16.57 0.32 17.38
N VAL A 314 15.51 0.78 16.72
CA VAL A 314 15.49 2.09 16.05
C VAL A 314 14.68 3.08 16.88
N VAL A 315 15.20 4.28 17.04
CA VAL A 315 14.54 5.42 17.69
C VAL A 315 14.43 6.55 16.69
N VAL A 316 13.27 7.15 16.53
CA VAL A 316 13.06 8.33 15.67
C VAL A 316 12.81 9.55 16.56
N MET A 317 13.59 10.59 16.32
CA MET A 317 13.49 11.86 17.04
C MET A 317 13.21 12.99 16.06
N HIS A 318 12.31 13.91 16.43
CA HIS A 318 12.12 15.13 15.66
C HIS A 318 13.32 16.07 15.79
N GLY A 319 13.78 16.62 14.68
CA GLY A 319 14.89 17.56 14.64
C GLY A 319 16.27 16.89 14.61
N ARG A 320 17.30 17.67 14.97
CA ARG A 320 18.70 17.22 14.97
C ARG A 320 19.09 16.69 16.34
N SER A 321 19.80 15.58 16.35
CA SER A 321 20.37 14.98 17.55
C SER A 321 21.83 15.45 17.74
N ALA A 322 22.23 15.65 18.99
CA ALA A 322 23.64 15.89 19.36
C ALA A 322 24.34 14.59 19.86
N HIS A 323 23.61 13.46 19.87
CA HIS A 323 24.16 12.17 20.30
C HIS A 323 25.23 11.66 19.36
N ALA A 324 26.16 10.85 19.90
CA ALA A 324 27.25 10.26 19.14
C ALA A 324 27.32 8.74 19.36
N PRO A 325 27.86 7.98 18.38
CA PRO A 325 28.13 6.55 18.57
C PRO A 325 28.95 6.25 19.83
N GLY A 326 28.55 5.20 20.56
CA GLY A 326 29.14 4.82 21.87
C GLY A 326 28.56 5.57 23.07
N GLU A 327 27.67 6.53 22.86
CA GLU A 327 27.00 7.26 23.93
C GLU A 327 25.93 6.37 24.61
N ARG A 328 25.90 6.41 25.96
CA ARG A 328 24.85 5.76 26.72
C ARG A 328 23.67 6.69 26.90
N ILE A 329 22.49 6.19 26.53
CA ILE A 329 21.21 6.90 26.63
C ILE A 329 20.20 6.07 27.40
N PHE A 330 19.10 6.67 27.79
CA PHE A 330 17.97 5.97 28.41
C PHE A 330 16.73 6.10 27.53
N LEU A 331 16.09 4.96 27.27
CA LEU A 331 14.87 4.87 26.48
C LEU A 331 13.64 4.87 27.41
N ALA A 332 12.69 5.75 27.12
CA ALA A 332 11.41 5.88 27.78
C ALA A 332 10.28 5.49 26.82
N PRO A 333 9.84 4.22 26.81
CA PRO A 333 8.76 3.79 25.91
C PRO A 333 7.42 4.37 26.33
N GLN A 334 6.64 4.87 25.38
CA GLN A 334 5.27 5.35 25.61
C GLN A 334 4.33 4.17 25.79
N ALA A 335 3.91 3.90 27.04
CA ALA A 335 3.09 2.75 27.40
C ALA A 335 1.80 2.62 26.56
N ALA A 336 1.14 3.74 26.25
CA ALA A 336 -0.12 3.74 25.49
C ALA A 336 0.05 3.20 24.05
N ASN A 337 1.26 3.27 23.50
CA ASN A 337 1.61 2.89 22.14
C ASN A 337 2.39 1.57 22.08
N ALA A 338 2.49 0.86 23.21
CA ALA A 338 3.08 -0.46 23.23
C ALA A 338 2.08 -1.51 22.72
N HIS A 339 2.59 -2.46 21.94
CA HIS A 339 1.82 -3.58 21.41
C HIS A 339 2.34 -4.89 21.99
N LEU A 340 1.43 -5.81 22.26
CA LEU A 340 1.78 -7.17 22.62
C LEU A 340 1.27 -8.13 21.55
N PHE A 341 2.12 -9.09 21.22
CA PHE A 341 1.78 -10.19 20.34
C PHE A 341 2.07 -11.51 21.03
N ASP A 342 1.21 -12.47 20.89
CA ASP A 342 1.45 -13.83 21.35
C ASP A 342 2.68 -14.42 20.64
N ALA A 343 3.62 -14.95 21.39
CA ALA A 343 4.90 -15.39 20.84
C ALA A 343 4.77 -16.54 19.83
N ALA A 344 3.77 -17.43 20.01
CA ALA A 344 3.57 -18.61 19.17
C ALA A 344 2.79 -18.30 17.90
N SER A 345 1.68 -17.55 18.01
CA SER A 345 0.79 -17.26 16.87
C SER A 345 1.14 -15.98 16.14
N GLY A 346 1.92 -15.09 16.74
CA GLY A 346 2.20 -13.76 16.22
C GLY A 346 0.99 -12.81 16.19
N ARG A 347 -0.16 -13.20 16.75
CA ARG A 347 -1.37 -12.39 16.82
C ARG A 347 -1.30 -11.38 17.96
N ARG A 348 -1.86 -10.22 17.74
CA ARG A 348 -1.99 -9.19 18.77
C ARG A 348 -2.89 -9.67 19.91
N ILE A 349 -2.51 -9.36 21.17
CA ILE A 349 -3.22 -9.69 22.41
C ILE A 349 -3.46 -8.46 23.27
#